data_fa48921239cd19ff74de4da34e6e8326
#
_entry.id   fa48921239cd19ff74de4da34e6e8326
#
_cell.length_a   1.000
_cell.length_b   1.000
_cell.length_c   1.000
_cell.angle_alpha   90.00
_cell.angle_beta   90.00
_cell.angle_gamma   90.00
#
_symmetry.space_group_name_H-M   'P 1'
#
loop_
_entity.id
_entity.type
_entity.pdbx_description
1 polymer ?
#
loop_
_entity_poly.entity_id
_entity_poly.type
_entity_poly.pdbx_seq_one_letter_code
_entity_poly.pdbx_strand_id
1 'polypeptide(L)'
;MRPLLNRLRAALPNPTAALAVLLTALGGLSSGVTAALASPLTQSFLIGFNEEATHFAFVTYQTSEVEQTGSAVLYVLELEGDRYVGGTPRGYGGMQLDAAGDIISNTEDGVAALRAALTEPGSPLTRFGIELGNYRPLYLHAPGEVAAEAPAKAQALIVDMPGRASGDVVLAIESFDLPGAGLGDGLSCRDILGNAEARGYALTLRRDQGAVRQVHRDRSLPRSRRCPTHYGIAALVLPFDSPGATSADAVAVIRYSFPGFEGPGMGYLALPVPLE
;
A
#
# COMPACT_ATOMS: atom_id res chain seq x y z
N MET A 1 79.95 17.21 17.66
CA MET A 1 78.78 17.19 16.75
C MET A 1 77.46 17.33 17.52
N ARG A 2 77.13 18.47 17.90
CA ARG A 2 75.85 19.01 18.35
C ARG A 2 75.84 20.42 17.79
N PRO A 3 74.91 20.82 16.96
CA PRO A 3 73.62 21.37 17.33
C PRO A 3 72.56 21.22 16.19
N LEU A 4 71.43 20.62 16.45
CA LEU A 4 70.29 20.67 15.55
C LEU A 4 68.92 20.40 16.27
N LEU A 5 68.93 20.51 17.62
CA LEU A 5 67.73 20.15 18.42
C LEU A 5 67.02 21.35 19.06
N ASN A 6 67.29 22.61 18.60
CA ASN A 6 66.74 23.80 19.27
C ASN A 6 65.87 24.69 18.37
N ARG A 7 65.29 24.20 17.25
CA ARG A 7 64.42 25.02 16.40
C ARG A 7 62.99 24.50 16.17
N LEU A 8 62.48 23.61 17.07
CA LEU A 8 61.09 23.08 16.95
C LEU A 8 60.26 23.32 18.22
N ARG A 9 60.51 24.44 18.92
CA ARG A 9 59.75 24.82 20.12
C ARG A 9 58.95 26.14 19.97
N ALA A 10 58.50 26.50 18.81
CA ALA A 10 57.65 27.70 18.64
C ALA A 10 56.57 27.37 17.62
N ALA A 11 55.39 27.00 18.04
CA ALA A 11 54.05 27.14 17.49
C ALA A 11 53.12 25.94 17.82
N LEU A 12 52.89 25.73 19.12
CA LEU A 12 51.71 24.99 19.54
C LEU A 12 50.67 26.04 20.02
N PRO A 13 49.51 26.18 19.39
CA PRO A 13 48.48 27.07 19.88
C PRO A 13 47.97 26.57 21.22
N ASN A 14 47.67 27.52 22.14
CA ASN A 14 47.21 27.33 23.48
C ASN A 14 46.03 26.29 23.54
N PRO A 15 46.11 25.21 24.30
CA PRO A 15 45.09 24.14 24.32
C PRO A 15 43.70 24.62 24.74
N THR A 16 43.60 25.77 25.43
CA THR A 16 42.36 26.39 25.81
C THR A 16 41.58 27.02 24.62
N ALA A 17 42.29 27.49 23.58
CA ALA A 17 41.65 28.04 22.39
C ALA A 17 41.12 26.94 21.46
N ALA A 18 41.75 25.78 21.40
CA ALA A 18 41.31 24.64 20.60
C ALA A 18 40.02 24.00 21.17
N LEU A 19 39.84 24.01 22.50
CA LEU A 19 38.65 23.46 23.16
C LEU A 19 37.41 24.34 22.97
N ALA A 20 37.58 25.66 22.91
CA ALA A 20 36.48 26.60 22.68
C ALA A 20 35.90 26.54 21.25
N VAL A 21 36.75 26.28 20.25
CA VAL A 21 36.31 26.15 18.83
C VAL A 21 35.62 24.79 18.62
N LEU A 22 35.99 23.75 19.31
CA LEU A 22 35.34 22.43 19.20
C LEU A 22 33.96 22.39 19.86
N LEU A 23 33.74 23.14 20.93
CA LEU A 23 32.45 23.24 21.61
C LEU A 23 31.42 24.11 20.86
N THR A 24 31.87 25.10 20.07
CA THR A 24 30.98 25.88 19.22
C THR A 24 30.60 25.13 17.93
N ALA A 25 31.41 24.19 17.45
CA ALA A 25 31.08 23.35 16.31
C ALA A 25 30.09 22.22 16.66
N LEU A 26 30.04 21.78 17.90
CA LEU A 26 29.06 20.78 18.38
C LEU A 26 27.71 21.41 18.78
N GLY A 27 27.70 22.70 19.09
CA GLY A 27 26.45 23.42 19.45
C GLY A 27 25.56 23.79 18.27
N GLY A 28 26.07 23.70 17.03
CA GLY A 28 25.34 24.08 15.80
C GLY A 28 24.62 22.92 15.10
N LEU A 29 24.71 21.69 15.56
CA LEU A 29 24.09 20.51 14.97
C LEU A 29 22.81 20.01 15.68
N SER A 30 22.30 20.80 16.61
CA SER A 30 20.94 20.62 17.13
C SER A 30 19.90 21.29 16.22
N SER A 31 20.11 21.28 14.90
CA SER A 31 19.06 21.52 13.92
C SER A 31 18.06 20.39 14.09
N GLY A 32 16.91 20.73 14.67
CA GLY A 32 15.86 19.79 14.95
C GLY A 32 15.61 18.82 13.79
N VAL A 33 15.99 17.59 14.01
CA VAL A 33 15.31 16.48 13.38
C VAL A 33 13.91 16.54 14.00
N THR A 34 13.03 17.39 13.44
CA THR A 34 11.61 17.15 13.58
C THR A 34 11.42 15.76 13.00
N ALA A 35 11.30 14.75 13.88
CA ALA A 35 10.76 13.47 13.48
C ALA A 35 9.44 13.82 12.79
N ALA A 36 9.44 13.80 11.45
CA ALA A 36 8.20 13.85 10.71
C ALA A 36 7.44 12.62 11.20
N LEU A 37 6.38 12.83 11.98
CA LEU A 37 5.47 11.78 12.38
C LEU A 37 4.96 11.21 11.07
N ALA A 38 5.48 10.05 10.70
CA ALA A 38 5.11 9.41 9.46
C ALA A 38 3.67 8.94 9.62
N SER A 39 2.82 9.28 8.67
CA SER A 39 1.47 8.69 8.59
C SER A 39 1.60 7.18 8.67
N PRO A 40 0.69 6.49 9.38
CA PRO A 40 0.75 5.04 9.51
C PRO A 40 0.75 4.40 8.12
N LEU A 41 1.78 3.59 7.86
CA LEU A 41 1.92 2.88 6.60
C LEU A 41 0.88 1.76 6.53
N THR A 42 -0.13 1.96 5.70
CA THR A 42 -1.07 0.88 5.38
C THR A 42 -0.35 -0.17 4.53
N GLN A 43 -0.39 -1.41 4.98
CA GLN A 43 0.14 -2.58 4.28
C GLN A 43 -1.01 -3.42 3.73
N SER A 44 -0.73 -4.24 2.71
CA SER A 44 -1.68 -5.21 2.20
C SER A 44 -1.19 -6.63 2.45
N PHE A 45 -2.11 -7.52 2.80
CA PHE A 45 -1.89 -8.94 2.95
C PHE A 45 -2.85 -9.69 2.03
N LEU A 46 -2.31 -10.43 1.06
CA LEU A 46 -3.09 -11.23 0.12
C LEU A 46 -3.52 -12.52 0.82
N ILE A 47 -4.81 -12.84 0.79
CA ILE A 47 -5.33 -14.08 1.37
C ILE A 47 -5.36 -15.17 0.30
N GLY A 48 -6.11 -14.96 -0.78
CA GLY A 48 -6.22 -15.92 -1.88
C GLY A 48 -7.62 -15.96 -2.48
N PHE A 49 -7.84 -17.02 -3.25
CA PHE A 49 -9.10 -17.29 -3.92
C PHE A 49 -9.86 -18.40 -3.19
N ASN A 50 -11.16 -18.51 -3.47
CA ASN A 50 -11.90 -19.73 -3.17
C ASN A 50 -11.58 -20.83 -4.22
N GLU A 51 -12.02 -22.07 -3.99
CA GLU A 51 -11.71 -23.23 -4.83
C GLU A 51 -12.18 -23.02 -6.29
N GLU A 52 -13.34 -22.40 -6.49
CA GLU A 52 -13.91 -22.15 -7.82
C GLU A 52 -13.30 -20.92 -8.53
N ALA A 53 -12.39 -20.20 -7.87
CA ALA A 53 -11.80 -18.96 -8.34
C ALA A 53 -12.83 -17.88 -8.74
N THR A 54 -13.97 -17.84 -8.03
CA THR A 54 -15.03 -16.84 -8.23
C THR A 54 -14.88 -15.64 -7.29
N HIS A 55 -14.14 -15.81 -6.19
CA HIS A 55 -13.90 -14.79 -5.18
C HIS A 55 -12.42 -14.69 -4.83
N PHE A 56 -11.98 -13.49 -4.55
CA PHE A 56 -10.62 -13.18 -4.08
C PHE A 56 -10.68 -12.31 -2.82
N ALA A 57 -9.79 -12.56 -1.86
CA ALA A 57 -9.72 -11.74 -0.66
C ALA A 57 -8.31 -11.21 -0.37
N PHE A 58 -8.28 -10.04 0.23
CA PHE A 58 -7.10 -9.41 0.80
C PHE A 58 -7.47 -8.58 2.02
N VAL A 59 -6.49 -8.28 2.87
CA VAL A 59 -6.63 -7.41 4.04
C VAL A 59 -5.66 -6.24 3.89
N THR A 60 -6.11 -5.05 4.22
CA THR A 60 -5.22 -3.93 4.52
C THR A 60 -5.10 -3.79 6.02
N TYR A 61 -3.90 -3.48 6.53
CA TYR A 61 -3.68 -3.29 7.96
C TYR A 61 -2.64 -2.21 8.22
N GLN A 62 -2.73 -1.57 9.36
CA GLN A 62 -1.83 -0.50 9.78
C GLN A 62 -1.75 -0.42 11.30
N THR A 63 -0.65 0.14 11.79
CA THR A 63 -0.50 0.56 13.18
C THR A 63 -0.41 2.08 13.21
N SER A 64 -1.25 2.73 14.01
CA SER A 64 -1.13 4.16 14.32
C SER A 64 -0.23 4.31 15.53
N GLU A 65 0.93 4.94 15.34
CA GLU A 65 1.87 5.21 16.45
C GLU A 65 1.31 6.30 17.39
N VAL A 66 0.52 7.22 16.86
CA VAL A 66 -0.07 8.31 17.64
C VAL A 66 -1.20 7.81 18.54
N GLU A 67 -2.09 7.00 17.99
CA GLU A 67 -3.21 6.44 18.74
C GLU A 67 -2.83 5.15 19.47
N GLN A 68 -1.64 4.59 19.22
CA GLN A 68 -1.21 3.27 19.70
C GLN A 68 -2.25 2.19 19.44
N THR A 69 -2.84 2.24 18.25
CA THR A 69 -3.91 1.32 17.82
C THR A 69 -3.56 0.65 16.51
N GLY A 70 -3.94 -0.62 16.39
CA GLY A 70 -3.90 -1.37 15.16
C GLY A 70 -5.26 -1.50 14.52
N SER A 71 -5.33 -1.38 13.21
CA SER A 71 -6.56 -1.61 12.45
C SER A 71 -6.30 -2.46 11.22
N ALA A 72 -7.32 -3.23 10.82
CA ALA A 72 -7.31 -3.99 9.58
C ALA A 72 -8.67 -3.90 8.89
N VAL A 73 -8.69 -4.02 7.57
CA VAL A 73 -9.91 -4.05 6.78
C VAL A 73 -9.83 -5.22 5.81
N LEU A 74 -10.79 -6.13 5.94
CA LEU A 74 -10.96 -7.28 5.05
C LEU A 74 -11.82 -6.90 3.84
N TYR A 75 -11.34 -7.26 2.67
CA TYR A 75 -12.03 -7.11 1.39
C TYR A 75 -12.23 -8.49 0.75
N VAL A 76 -13.43 -8.75 0.26
CA VAL A 76 -13.73 -9.92 -0.57
C VAL A 76 -14.35 -9.42 -1.87
N LEU A 77 -13.67 -9.70 -2.97
CA LEU A 77 -14.05 -9.33 -4.34
C LEU A 77 -14.72 -10.52 -5.02
N GLU A 78 -15.92 -10.33 -5.56
CA GLU A 78 -16.55 -11.21 -6.54
C GLU A 78 -16.02 -10.85 -7.92
N LEU A 79 -15.43 -11.81 -8.62
CA LEU A 79 -14.67 -11.54 -9.84
C LEU A 79 -15.56 -11.24 -11.05
N GLU A 80 -16.65 -12.01 -11.24
CA GLU A 80 -17.57 -11.84 -12.36
C GLU A 80 -18.23 -10.45 -12.35
N GLY A 81 -18.63 -9.98 -11.17
CA GLY A 81 -19.32 -8.70 -11.00
C GLY A 81 -18.40 -7.51 -10.76
N ASP A 82 -17.08 -7.71 -10.64
CA ASP A 82 -16.09 -6.68 -10.24
C ASP A 82 -16.60 -5.83 -9.08
N ARG A 83 -17.03 -6.49 -8.00
CA ARG A 83 -17.63 -5.82 -6.84
C ARG A 83 -17.24 -6.49 -5.53
N TYR A 84 -17.15 -5.69 -4.49
CA TYR A 84 -17.01 -6.23 -3.14
C TYR A 84 -18.33 -6.83 -2.67
N VAL A 85 -18.26 -8.04 -2.11
CA VAL A 85 -19.44 -8.77 -1.61
C VAL A 85 -20.06 -8.12 -0.38
N GLY A 86 -21.34 -8.39 -0.13
CA GLY A 86 -22.04 -7.90 1.04
C GLY A 86 -21.36 -8.29 2.35
N GLY A 87 -21.17 -7.32 3.25
CA GLY A 87 -20.44 -7.49 4.50
C GLY A 87 -18.94 -7.18 4.38
N THR A 88 -18.47 -6.75 3.22
CA THR A 88 -17.12 -6.19 3.04
C THR A 88 -17.19 -4.87 2.26
N PRO A 89 -16.22 -3.92 2.44
CA PRO A 89 -15.10 -4.01 3.38
C PRO A 89 -15.54 -4.11 4.84
N ARG A 90 -14.83 -4.95 5.63
CA ARG A 90 -15.12 -5.16 7.07
C ARG A 90 -13.90 -4.79 7.91
N GLY A 91 -14.11 -3.86 8.86
CA GLY A 91 -13.07 -3.38 9.76
C GLY A 91 -12.86 -4.30 10.97
N TYR A 92 -11.62 -4.35 11.46
CA TYR A 92 -11.19 -5.08 12.65
C TYR A 92 -10.21 -4.21 13.44
N GLY A 93 -10.21 -4.37 14.75
CA GLY A 93 -9.31 -3.62 15.64
C GLY A 93 -9.75 -2.17 15.84
N GLY A 94 -8.78 -1.32 16.16
CA GLY A 94 -9.02 0.06 16.57
C GLY A 94 -9.37 0.18 18.04
N MET A 95 -9.64 1.40 18.46
CA MET A 95 -10.12 1.73 19.80
C MET A 95 -11.64 1.63 19.81
N GLN A 96 -12.19 0.85 20.73
CA GLN A 96 -13.63 0.78 20.97
C GLN A 96 -13.96 1.50 22.27
N LEU A 97 -14.92 2.39 22.22
CA LEU A 97 -15.40 3.16 23.38
C LEU A 97 -16.81 2.71 23.73
N ASP A 98 -17.13 2.76 25.02
CA ASP A 98 -18.52 2.61 25.48
C ASP A 98 -19.34 3.91 25.32
N ALA A 99 -20.58 3.90 25.77
CA ALA A 99 -21.45 5.07 25.69
C ALA A 99 -21.01 6.25 26.58
N ALA A 100 -20.15 6.00 27.57
CA ALA A 100 -19.56 7.02 28.43
C ALA A 100 -18.24 7.59 27.87
N GLY A 101 -17.69 6.97 26.84
CA GLY A 101 -16.42 7.35 26.23
C GLY A 101 -15.22 6.64 26.83
N ASP A 102 -15.44 5.62 27.67
CA ASP A 102 -14.37 4.81 28.23
C ASP A 102 -13.91 3.72 27.25
N ILE A 103 -12.59 3.44 27.22
CA ILE A 103 -12.00 2.43 26.33
C ILE A 103 -12.41 1.04 26.82
N ILE A 104 -13.24 0.32 26.02
CA ILE A 104 -13.64 -1.07 26.27
C ILE A 104 -12.66 -2.07 25.67
N SER A 105 -12.09 -1.75 24.53
CA SER A 105 -11.04 -2.56 23.90
C SER A 105 -10.11 -1.69 23.06
N ASN A 106 -8.87 -2.11 22.99
CA ASN A 106 -7.86 -1.51 22.13
C ASN A 106 -7.03 -2.63 21.48
N THR A 107 -6.88 -2.57 20.17
CA THR A 107 -5.98 -3.46 19.45
C THR A 107 -4.64 -2.75 19.31
N GLU A 108 -3.60 -3.27 19.96
CA GLU A 108 -2.31 -2.58 20.13
C GLU A 108 -1.57 -2.37 18.80
N ASP A 109 -1.69 -3.32 17.85
CA ASP A 109 -0.97 -3.23 16.57
C ASP A 109 -1.77 -3.80 15.38
N GLY A 110 -1.32 -3.42 14.16
CA GLY A 110 -1.95 -3.85 12.92
C GLY A 110 -1.87 -5.35 12.66
N VAL A 111 -0.85 -6.04 13.21
CA VAL A 111 -0.70 -7.50 13.07
C VAL A 111 -1.75 -8.22 13.92
N ALA A 112 -2.04 -7.70 15.11
CA ALA A 112 -3.12 -8.22 15.95
C ALA A 112 -4.49 -8.05 15.27
N ALA A 113 -4.73 -6.88 14.66
CA ALA A 113 -5.94 -6.62 13.88
C ALA A 113 -6.03 -7.53 12.63
N LEU A 114 -4.92 -7.73 11.91
CA LEU A 114 -4.84 -8.67 10.79
C LEU A 114 -5.19 -10.08 11.25
N ARG A 115 -4.61 -10.55 12.37
CA ARG A 115 -4.90 -11.87 12.91
C ARG A 115 -6.41 -12.01 13.23
N ALA A 116 -7.02 -11.02 13.84
CA ALA A 116 -8.47 -11.02 14.10
C ALA A 116 -9.27 -11.16 12.80
N ALA A 117 -8.90 -10.42 11.74
CA ALA A 117 -9.56 -10.52 10.44
C ALA A 117 -9.47 -11.91 9.81
N LEU A 118 -8.34 -12.61 10.02
CA LEU A 118 -8.11 -13.95 9.47
C LEU A 118 -8.78 -15.09 10.26
N THR A 119 -9.00 -14.88 11.57
CA THR A 119 -9.42 -15.96 12.48
C THR A 119 -10.84 -15.82 13.01
N GLU A 120 -11.55 -14.75 12.66
CA GLU A 120 -12.92 -14.54 13.17
C GLU A 120 -13.88 -15.67 12.72
N PRO A 121 -14.57 -16.33 13.65
CA PRO A 121 -15.58 -17.33 13.31
C PRO A 121 -16.72 -16.73 12.49
N GLY A 122 -17.12 -17.42 11.40
CA GLY A 122 -18.19 -16.93 10.52
C GLY A 122 -17.82 -15.69 9.69
N SER A 123 -16.51 -15.42 9.53
CA SER A 123 -16.01 -14.34 8.68
C SER A 123 -16.47 -14.51 7.23
N PRO A 124 -16.45 -13.44 6.44
CA PRO A 124 -16.67 -13.54 4.99
C PRO A 124 -15.74 -14.57 4.31
N LEU A 125 -14.52 -14.80 4.83
CA LEU A 125 -13.61 -15.83 4.31
C LEU A 125 -14.24 -17.22 4.38
N THR A 126 -14.73 -17.61 5.56
CA THR A 126 -15.41 -18.90 5.75
C THR A 126 -16.68 -19.01 4.91
N ARG A 127 -17.46 -17.93 4.83
CA ARG A 127 -18.70 -17.89 4.07
C ARG A 127 -18.50 -18.14 2.57
N PHE A 128 -17.42 -17.63 2.00
CA PHE A 128 -17.11 -17.74 0.58
C PHE A 128 -16.07 -18.82 0.26
N GLY A 129 -15.66 -19.62 1.26
CA GLY A 129 -14.70 -20.71 1.07
C GLY A 129 -13.31 -20.25 0.63
N ILE A 130 -12.89 -19.06 1.08
CA ILE A 130 -11.60 -18.50 0.68
C ILE A 130 -10.52 -19.05 1.60
N GLU A 131 -9.48 -19.61 1.00
CA GLU A 131 -8.37 -20.24 1.70
C GLU A 131 -7.11 -19.38 1.67
N LEU A 132 -6.40 -19.38 2.80
CA LEU A 132 -5.12 -18.67 2.91
C LEU A 132 -4.05 -19.32 2.04
N GLY A 133 -3.43 -18.49 1.19
CA GLY A 133 -2.36 -18.94 0.30
C GLY A 133 -2.83 -19.56 -1.02
N ASN A 134 -4.15 -19.64 -1.24
CA ASN A 134 -4.70 -20.16 -2.50
C ASN A 134 -4.54 -19.14 -3.64
N TYR A 135 -3.30 -18.77 -3.95
CA TYR A 135 -2.96 -17.94 -5.10
C TYR A 135 -1.52 -18.20 -5.57
N ARG A 136 -1.27 -17.95 -6.85
CA ARG A 136 0.08 -17.93 -7.46
C ARG A 136 0.42 -16.49 -7.82
N PRO A 137 1.48 -15.90 -7.24
CA PRO A 137 1.91 -14.58 -7.64
C PRO A 137 2.56 -14.60 -9.03
N LEU A 138 2.10 -13.72 -9.92
CA LEU A 138 2.78 -13.38 -11.15
C LEU A 138 3.72 -12.20 -10.95
N TYR A 139 3.29 -11.24 -10.12
CA TYR A 139 4.06 -10.08 -9.73
C TYR A 139 3.70 -9.69 -8.29
N LEU A 140 4.71 -9.38 -7.50
CA LEU A 140 4.57 -8.76 -6.18
C LEU A 140 5.55 -7.59 -6.10
N HIS A 141 5.04 -6.43 -5.74
CA HIS A 141 5.89 -5.32 -5.33
C HIS A 141 6.36 -5.60 -3.90
N ALA A 142 7.68 -5.55 -3.67
CA ALA A 142 8.24 -5.84 -2.35
C ALA A 142 7.67 -4.87 -1.30
N PRO A 143 7.06 -5.38 -0.22
CA PRO A 143 6.67 -4.54 0.90
C PRO A 143 7.94 -4.07 1.61
N GLY A 144 8.06 -2.80 1.93
CA GLY A 144 9.11 -2.31 2.84
C GLY A 144 9.95 -1.15 2.37
N GLU A 145 9.92 -0.75 1.13
CA GLU A 145 10.49 0.54 0.75
C GLU A 145 9.47 1.63 1.06
N VAL A 146 9.65 2.25 2.23
CA VAL A 146 8.77 3.29 2.80
C VAL A 146 8.57 4.48 1.85
N ALA A 147 9.48 4.67 0.90
CA ALA A 147 9.46 5.76 -0.06
C ALA A 147 9.20 5.32 -1.51
N ALA A 148 9.23 4.04 -1.83
CA ALA A 148 9.04 3.62 -3.21
C ALA A 148 7.55 3.56 -3.55
N GLU A 149 7.12 4.45 -4.39
CA GLU A 149 5.82 4.36 -5.04
C GLU A 149 5.73 3.04 -5.81
N ALA A 150 4.63 2.29 -5.65
CA ALA A 150 4.43 1.09 -6.43
C ALA A 150 4.51 1.43 -7.93
N PRO A 151 5.18 0.61 -8.76
CA PRO A 151 5.42 0.97 -10.14
C PRO A 151 4.12 1.05 -10.94
N ALA A 152 4.10 1.97 -11.89
CA ALA A 152 2.99 2.09 -12.84
C ALA A 152 2.94 0.93 -13.85
N LYS A 153 3.97 0.08 -13.89
CA LYS A 153 4.06 -1.05 -14.82
C LYS A 153 4.58 -2.29 -14.12
N ALA A 154 3.87 -3.39 -14.29
CA ALA A 154 4.30 -4.74 -13.89
C ALA A 154 4.45 -5.62 -15.12
N GLN A 155 5.50 -6.44 -15.14
CA GLN A 155 5.72 -7.44 -16.17
C GLN A 155 5.87 -8.80 -15.51
N ALA A 156 5.20 -9.80 -16.05
CA ALA A 156 5.24 -11.17 -15.57
C ALA A 156 5.28 -12.14 -16.75
N LEU A 157 5.83 -13.32 -16.51
CA LEU A 157 5.84 -14.43 -17.46
C LEU A 157 4.92 -15.53 -16.92
N ILE A 158 3.93 -15.92 -17.72
CA ILE A 158 3.12 -17.10 -17.44
C ILE A 158 3.84 -18.30 -18.02
N VAL A 159 4.21 -19.26 -17.18
CA VAL A 159 4.93 -20.48 -17.58
C VAL A 159 4.18 -21.70 -17.07
N ASP A 160 4.00 -22.66 -17.95
CA ASP A 160 3.50 -24.02 -17.65
C ASP A 160 2.25 -24.08 -16.74
N MET A 161 1.24 -23.31 -17.09
CA MET A 161 -0.03 -23.31 -16.35
C MET A 161 -1.07 -24.17 -17.08
N PRO A 162 -1.68 -25.16 -16.42
CA PRO A 162 -2.74 -25.98 -17.00
C PRO A 162 -3.86 -25.09 -17.56
N GLY A 163 -4.23 -25.33 -18.83
CA GLY A 163 -5.31 -24.60 -19.50
C GLY A 163 -4.98 -23.16 -19.90
N ARG A 164 -3.73 -22.71 -19.74
CA ARG A 164 -3.28 -21.37 -20.16
C ARG A 164 -2.07 -21.45 -21.09
N ALA A 165 -2.08 -20.66 -22.15
CA ALA A 165 -0.90 -20.51 -22.98
C ALA A 165 0.18 -19.75 -22.22
N SER A 166 1.42 -20.24 -22.27
CA SER A 166 2.60 -19.51 -21.77
C SER A 166 2.75 -18.19 -22.54
N GLY A 167 3.26 -17.15 -21.88
CA GLY A 167 3.49 -15.86 -22.54
C GLY A 167 3.75 -14.71 -21.57
N ASP A 168 4.24 -13.62 -22.12
CA ASP A 168 4.50 -12.40 -21.39
C ASP A 168 3.19 -11.65 -21.11
N VAL A 169 3.03 -11.17 -19.88
CA VAL A 169 1.94 -10.30 -19.46
C VAL A 169 2.52 -8.97 -18.98
N VAL A 170 2.08 -7.89 -19.59
CA VAL A 170 2.44 -6.54 -19.18
C VAL A 170 1.18 -5.81 -18.76
N LEU A 171 1.12 -5.47 -17.48
CA LEU A 171 0.07 -4.64 -16.90
C LEU A 171 0.63 -3.23 -16.70
N ALA A 172 -0.11 -2.20 -17.10
CA ALA A 172 0.33 -0.83 -16.96
C ALA A 172 -0.81 0.09 -16.49
N ILE A 173 -0.46 1.03 -15.61
CA ILE A 173 -1.35 2.10 -15.13
C ILE A 173 -0.94 3.40 -15.79
N GLU A 174 -1.93 4.10 -16.31
CA GLU A 174 -1.85 5.49 -16.74
C GLU A 174 -2.71 6.34 -15.80
N SER A 175 -2.10 7.26 -15.05
CA SER A 175 -2.82 8.19 -14.19
C SER A 175 -3.18 9.46 -14.96
N PHE A 176 -4.40 9.97 -14.76
CA PHE A 176 -4.89 11.18 -15.40
C PHE A 176 -5.69 12.03 -14.41
N ASP A 177 -5.81 13.33 -14.71
CA ASP A 177 -6.62 14.23 -13.89
C ASP A 177 -8.10 13.88 -14.00
N LEU A 178 -8.80 13.84 -12.86
CA LEU A 178 -10.21 13.55 -12.77
C LEU A 178 -10.93 14.70 -12.08
N PRO A 179 -11.34 15.74 -12.84
CA PRO A 179 -11.95 16.93 -12.27
C PRO A 179 -13.31 16.63 -11.63
N GLY A 180 -13.68 17.46 -10.66
CA GLY A 180 -14.96 17.35 -9.97
C GLY A 180 -15.03 16.26 -8.90
N ALA A 181 -13.91 15.61 -8.59
CA ALA A 181 -13.83 14.66 -7.47
C ALA A 181 -13.96 15.40 -6.13
N GLY A 182 -14.68 14.78 -5.18
CA GLY A 182 -14.86 15.36 -3.84
C GLY A 182 -15.15 14.30 -2.78
N LEU A 183 -14.94 14.66 -1.53
CA LEU A 183 -15.20 13.77 -0.39
C LEU A 183 -16.69 13.71 0.03
N GLY A 184 -17.54 14.53 -0.55
CA GLY A 184 -18.86 14.86 -0.02
C GLY A 184 -18.74 16.07 0.92
N ASP A 185 -19.75 16.42 1.67
CA ASP A 185 -19.75 17.49 2.65
C ASP A 185 -19.29 18.88 2.12
N GLY A 186 -19.35 19.08 0.80
CA GLY A 186 -18.95 20.30 0.11
C GLY A 186 -17.44 20.47 -0.10
N LEU A 187 -16.60 19.56 0.38
CA LEU A 187 -15.15 19.59 0.16
C LEU A 187 -14.78 18.93 -1.18
N SER A 188 -14.17 19.71 -2.06
CA SER A 188 -13.59 19.17 -3.30
C SER A 188 -12.17 18.64 -3.08
N CYS A 189 -11.74 17.70 -3.89
CA CYS A 189 -10.35 17.26 -3.87
C CYS A 189 -9.38 18.39 -4.23
N ARG A 190 -9.82 19.33 -5.04
CA ARG A 190 -9.05 20.51 -5.43
C ARG A 190 -8.70 21.41 -4.23
N ASP A 191 -9.62 21.57 -3.29
CA ASP A 191 -9.39 22.34 -2.06
C ASP A 191 -8.34 21.66 -1.18
N ILE A 192 -8.35 20.32 -1.12
CA ILE A 192 -7.43 19.50 -0.32
C ILE A 192 -6.04 19.46 -0.95
N LEU A 193 -5.98 19.41 -2.29
CA LEU A 193 -4.74 19.24 -3.06
C LEU A 193 -4.08 20.57 -3.45
N GLY A 194 -4.50 21.71 -2.88
CA GLY A 194 -3.92 23.02 -3.19
C GLY A 194 -4.09 23.43 -4.65
N ASN A 195 -5.30 23.27 -5.19
CA ASN A 195 -5.70 23.51 -6.57
C ASN A 195 -5.28 22.44 -7.60
N ALA A 196 -4.61 21.36 -7.22
CA ALA A 196 -4.43 20.20 -8.10
C ALA A 196 -5.71 19.36 -8.18
N GLU A 197 -5.89 18.67 -9.30
CA GLU A 197 -7.00 17.71 -9.44
C GLU A 197 -6.62 16.37 -8.83
N ALA A 198 -7.62 15.64 -8.33
CA ALA A 198 -7.43 14.24 -7.96
C ALA A 198 -7.13 13.40 -9.19
N ARG A 199 -6.36 12.33 -8.99
CA ARG A 199 -6.00 11.42 -10.06
C ARG A 199 -7.01 10.27 -10.17
N GLY A 200 -7.44 9.99 -11.40
CA GLY A 200 -8.00 8.71 -11.79
C GLY A 200 -6.94 7.83 -12.45
N TYR A 201 -7.25 6.59 -12.74
CA TYR A 201 -6.36 5.71 -13.48
C TYR A 201 -7.07 4.92 -14.57
N ALA A 202 -6.31 4.56 -15.59
CA ALA A 202 -6.63 3.53 -16.56
C ALA A 202 -5.66 2.36 -16.38
N LEU A 203 -6.18 1.14 -16.40
CA LEU A 203 -5.39 -0.09 -16.36
C LEU A 203 -5.43 -0.73 -17.74
N THR A 204 -4.27 -1.03 -18.28
CA THR A 204 -4.13 -1.69 -19.57
C THR A 204 -3.36 -2.99 -19.43
N LEU A 205 -3.72 -3.95 -20.26
CA LEU A 205 -3.08 -5.25 -20.37
C LEU A 205 -2.54 -5.43 -21.78
N ARG A 206 -1.33 -5.93 -21.90
CA ARG A 206 -0.77 -6.46 -23.14
C ARG A 206 -0.24 -7.87 -22.88
N ARG A 207 -0.61 -8.79 -23.75
CA ARG A 207 -0.07 -10.15 -23.73
C ARG A 207 0.86 -10.33 -24.91
N ASP A 208 2.06 -10.81 -24.65
CA ASP A 208 3.11 -10.97 -25.64
C ASP A 208 3.35 -9.68 -26.46
N GLN A 209 3.37 -9.81 -27.79
CA GLN A 209 3.41 -8.69 -28.74
C GLN A 209 2.02 -8.30 -29.27
N GLY A 210 0.96 -8.76 -28.60
CA GLY A 210 -0.42 -8.47 -28.97
C GLY A 210 -0.84 -7.02 -28.75
N ALA A 211 -2.08 -6.71 -29.11
CA ALA A 211 -2.65 -5.38 -28.89
C ALA A 211 -2.79 -5.05 -27.41
N VAL A 212 -2.60 -3.79 -27.08
CA VAL A 212 -2.89 -3.27 -25.73
C VAL A 212 -4.41 -3.19 -25.55
N ARG A 213 -4.92 -3.82 -24.51
CA ARG A 213 -6.33 -3.81 -24.14
C ARG A 213 -6.54 -3.00 -22.87
N GLN A 214 -7.54 -2.15 -22.86
CA GLN A 214 -7.97 -1.45 -21.65
C GLN A 214 -8.80 -2.39 -20.78
N VAL A 215 -8.35 -2.62 -19.55
CA VAL A 215 -9.04 -3.46 -18.54
C VAL A 215 -9.99 -2.60 -17.73
N HIS A 216 -9.52 -1.45 -17.29
CA HIS A 216 -10.29 -0.52 -16.47
C HIS A 216 -9.98 0.93 -16.84
N ARG A 217 -10.93 1.83 -16.63
CA ARG A 217 -10.71 3.28 -16.63
C ARG A 217 -11.73 3.96 -15.73
N ASP A 218 -11.20 4.75 -14.78
CA ASP A 218 -12.04 5.56 -13.91
C ASP A 218 -12.88 6.56 -14.73
N ARG A 219 -14.17 6.64 -14.41
CA ARG A 219 -15.10 7.67 -14.90
C ARG A 219 -15.46 8.67 -13.80
N SER A 220 -15.37 8.23 -12.57
CA SER A 220 -15.59 9.01 -11.36
C SER A 220 -14.79 8.40 -10.22
N LEU A 221 -14.53 9.16 -9.16
CA LEU A 221 -13.87 8.64 -7.95
C LEU A 221 -14.92 8.26 -6.90
N PRO A 222 -14.92 7.00 -6.44
CA PRO A 222 -15.64 6.65 -5.22
C PRO A 222 -15.10 7.44 -4.02
N ARG A 223 -16.00 7.91 -3.14
CA ARG A 223 -15.60 8.64 -1.92
C ARG A 223 -14.59 7.88 -1.05
N SER A 224 -14.65 6.54 -1.05
CA SER A 224 -13.74 5.65 -0.33
C SER A 224 -12.28 5.78 -0.77
N ARG A 225 -12.01 6.25 -1.99
CA ARG A 225 -10.65 6.50 -2.46
C ARG A 225 -10.10 7.85 -2.01
N ARG A 226 -10.91 8.71 -1.39
CA ARG A 226 -10.53 10.07 -1.00
C ARG A 226 -10.07 10.90 -2.22
N CYS A 227 -8.93 11.59 -2.11
CA CYS A 227 -8.36 12.40 -3.20
C CYS A 227 -7.02 11.80 -3.65
N PRO A 228 -7.02 10.78 -4.51
CA PRO A 228 -5.78 10.10 -4.89
C PRO A 228 -4.84 11.02 -5.65
N THR A 229 -3.55 10.86 -5.39
CA THR A 229 -2.46 11.60 -6.04
C THR A 229 -1.59 10.71 -6.93
N HIS A 230 -1.53 9.42 -6.60
CA HIS A 230 -0.72 8.45 -7.34
C HIS A 230 -1.34 7.07 -7.29
N TYR A 231 -1.07 6.25 -8.33
CA TYR A 231 -1.46 4.86 -8.42
C TYR A 231 -0.28 4.00 -8.89
N GLY A 232 -0.16 2.79 -8.36
CA GLY A 232 0.82 1.81 -8.80
C GLY A 232 0.33 0.38 -8.58
N ILE A 233 0.97 -0.57 -9.24
CA ILE A 233 0.63 -1.99 -9.17
C ILE A 233 1.35 -2.60 -7.98
N ALA A 234 0.59 -3.07 -6.98
CA ALA A 234 1.13 -3.76 -5.81
C ALA A 234 1.28 -5.27 -6.03
N ALA A 235 0.33 -5.89 -6.74
CA ALA A 235 0.39 -7.30 -7.06
C ALA A 235 -0.39 -7.64 -8.33
N LEU A 236 -0.01 -8.74 -8.97
CA LEU A 236 -0.80 -9.47 -9.96
C LEU A 236 -0.76 -10.94 -9.56
N VAL A 237 -1.92 -11.53 -9.29
CA VAL A 237 -2.02 -12.90 -8.79
C VAL A 237 -3.03 -13.72 -9.58
N LEU A 238 -2.78 -15.01 -9.66
CA LEU A 238 -3.68 -16.01 -10.25
C LEU A 238 -4.19 -16.94 -9.16
N PRO A 239 -5.36 -17.58 -9.34
CA PRO A 239 -5.75 -18.69 -8.49
C PRO A 239 -4.70 -19.81 -8.61
N PHE A 240 -4.42 -20.46 -7.49
CA PHE A 240 -3.59 -21.66 -7.48
C PHE A 240 -4.40 -22.79 -8.14
N ASP A 241 -3.75 -23.62 -8.95
CA ASP A 241 -4.31 -24.70 -9.78
C ASP A 241 -5.70 -25.21 -9.33
N SER A 242 -6.75 -24.48 -9.69
CA SER A 242 -8.13 -24.88 -9.41
C SER A 242 -8.66 -25.68 -10.57
N PRO A 243 -8.85 -27.00 -10.44
CA PRO A 243 -9.27 -27.87 -11.53
C PRO A 243 -10.64 -27.50 -12.14
N GLY A 244 -11.42 -26.69 -11.45
CA GLY A 244 -12.74 -26.21 -11.87
C GLY A 244 -12.80 -24.79 -12.37
N ALA A 245 -11.69 -24.03 -12.35
CA ALA A 245 -11.69 -22.64 -12.78
C ALA A 245 -11.84 -22.52 -14.30
N THR A 246 -13.07 -22.32 -14.74
CA THR A 246 -13.42 -22.18 -16.17
C THR A 246 -13.05 -20.81 -16.76
N SER A 247 -12.78 -19.81 -15.92
CA SER A 247 -12.33 -18.47 -16.34
C SER A 247 -11.55 -17.83 -15.20
N ALA A 248 -10.34 -18.35 -14.92
CA ALA A 248 -9.57 -17.74 -13.85
C ALA A 248 -8.94 -16.45 -14.35
N ASP A 249 -9.62 -15.37 -14.14
CA ASP A 249 -9.04 -14.05 -14.28
C ASP A 249 -7.92 -13.87 -13.24
N ALA A 250 -6.87 -13.16 -13.61
CA ALA A 250 -5.93 -12.67 -12.62
C ALA A 250 -6.61 -11.59 -11.79
N VAL A 251 -6.07 -11.34 -10.62
CA VAL A 251 -6.45 -10.17 -9.82
C VAL A 251 -5.25 -9.23 -9.75
N ALA A 252 -5.46 -7.98 -10.14
CA ALA A 252 -4.53 -6.90 -9.89
C ALA A 252 -4.87 -6.21 -8.57
N VAL A 253 -3.90 -6.08 -7.69
CA VAL A 253 -4.00 -5.23 -6.51
C VAL A 253 -3.27 -3.93 -6.79
N ILE A 254 -4.01 -2.83 -6.73
CA ILE A 254 -3.54 -1.49 -7.02
C ILE A 254 -3.39 -0.74 -5.70
N ARG A 255 -2.22 -0.16 -5.48
CA ARG A 255 -1.96 0.78 -4.40
C ARG A 255 -2.20 2.20 -4.89
N TYR A 256 -2.79 3.04 -4.05
CA TYR A 256 -2.90 4.47 -4.31
C TYR A 256 -2.53 5.28 -3.08
N SER A 257 -1.98 6.48 -3.29
CA SER A 257 -1.70 7.44 -2.24
C SER A 257 -2.69 8.60 -2.27
N PHE A 258 -2.95 9.17 -1.11
CA PHE A 258 -3.83 10.34 -0.93
C PHE A 258 -3.30 11.21 0.22
N PRO A 259 -3.62 12.51 0.29
CA PRO A 259 -3.24 13.35 1.41
C PRO A 259 -3.81 12.83 2.72
N GLY A 260 -2.96 12.65 3.71
CA GLY A 260 -3.32 12.38 5.09
C GLY A 260 -2.92 13.55 5.98
N PHE A 261 -3.32 13.51 7.27
CA PHE A 261 -3.05 14.59 8.22
C PHE A 261 -1.55 14.71 8.54
N GLU A 262 -0.86 13.57 8.66
CA GLU A 262 0.56 13.50 9.05
C GLU A 262 1.48 13.09 7.90
N GLY A 263 0.99 13.17 6.67
CA GLY A 263 1.71 12.74 5.47
C GLY A 263 0.80 11.96 4.52
N PRO A 264 1.34 11.41 3.42
CA PRO A 264 0.53 10.67 2.47
C PRO A 264 -0.03 9.39 3.09
N GLY A 265 -1.35 9.26 3.09
CA GLY A 265 -2.03 8.02 3.38
C GLY A 265 -1.96 7.06 2.18
N MET A 266 -2.12 5.77 2.42
CA MET A 266 -2.16 4.74 1.39
C MET A 266 -3.43 3.91 1.47
N GLY A 267 -3.93 3.53 0.31
CA GLY A 267 -5.05 2.61 0.17
C GLY A 267 -4.78 1.58 -0.92
N TYR A 268 -5.59 0.53 -0.90
CA TYR A 268 -5.51 -0.56 -1.87
C TYR A 268 -6.90 -0.87 -2.42
N LEU A 269 -6.93 -1.31 -3.65
CA LEU A 269 -8.10 -1.87 -4.29
C LEU A 269 -7.69 -3.08 -5.13
N ALA A 270 -8.61 -3.98 -5.37
CA ALA A 270 -8.40 -5.12 -6.25
C ALA A 270 -9.43 -5.12 -7.37
N LEU A 271 -9.04 -5.61 -8.53
CA LEU A 271 -9.94 -5.76 -9.67
C LEU A 271 -9.55 -7.01 -10.49
N PRO A 272 -10.54 -7.69 -11.11
CA PRO A 272 -10.28 -8.80 -12.00
C PRO A 272 -9.59 -8.32 -13.29
N VAL A 273 -8.65 -9.12 -13.77
CA VAL A 273 -7.89 -8.88 -15.01
C VAL A 273 -8.06 -10.08 -15.91
N PRO A 274 -8.96 -10.04 -16.89
CA PRO A 274 -9.10 -11.13 -17.84
C PRO A 274 -7.82 -11.23 -18.68
N LEU A 275 -7.18 -12.42 -18.66
CA LEU A 275 -5.92 -12.64 -19.35
C LEU A 275 -6.09 -13.15 -20.79
N GLU A 276 -7.31 -13.43 -21.23
CA GLU A 276 -7.64 -13.84 -22.60
C GLU A 276 -7.95 -12.67 -23.52
#